data_2b9cf8df4cd0243da05b8ce7306fdbd6
#
_entry.id   2b9cf8df4cd0243da05b8ce7306fdbd6
#
_cell.length_a   1.000
_cell.length_b   1.000
_cell.length_c   1.000
_cell.angle_alpha   90.00
_cell.angle_beta   90.00
_cell.angle_gamma   90.00
#
_symmetry.space_group_name_H-M   'P 1'
#
loop_
_entity.id
_entity.type
_entity.pdbx_description
1 polymer ?
#
loop_
_entity_poly.entity_id
_entity_poly.type
_entity_poly.pdbx_seq_one_letter_code
_entity_poly.pdbx_strand_id
1 'polypeptide(L)'
;KCLPEAWERAVIAVWNDGLDIKTQYDKADDPPSKDATVMITVENPFNEPRIHKNFPGGPEELESYRQEVIDGIHDHWIDPAAGKWTYTYHERIFAYSPIEDLRNPHTKKTFKPVDQIEYVVNALSKSGYSRRAQAITWMPNADPPTDDPPCLQRLWFRLVTDAKGNKALNLNTHWRSRDLYKAWFMNAYALTDLQKKVADRIS
;
A
#
# COMPACT_ATOMS: atom_id res chain seq x y z
N LYS A 1 -5.69 0.58 -19.17
CA LYS A 1 -6.48 -0.26 -18.25
C LYS A 1 -6.83 0.56 -17.02
N CYS A 2 -8.13 0.58 -16.63
CA CYS A 2 -8.61 1.20 -15.40
C CYS A 2 -8.53 0.22 -14.22
N LEU A 3 -8.90 0.67 -13.02
CA LEU A 3 -8.91 -0.17 -11.82
C LEU A 3 -9.80 -1.43 -11.98
N PRO A 4 -11.08 -1.31 -12.39
CA PRO A 4 -11.95 -2.46 -12.57
C PRO A 4 -11.41 -3.51 -13.54
N GLU A 5 -10.93 -3.08 -14.71
CA GLU A 5 -10.37 -3.98 -15.72
C GLU A 5 -9.11 -4.70 -15.22
N ALA A 6 -8.22 -3.97 -14.55
CA ALA A 6 -6.99 -4.54 -14.03
C ALA A 6 -7.28 -5.59 -12.95
N TRP A 7 -8.24 -5.33 -12.06
CA TRP A 7 -8.69 -6.26 -11.04
C TRP A 7 -9.31 -7.53 -11.62
N GLU A 8 -10.30 -7.38 -12.49
CA GLU A 8 -10.98 -8.52 -13.10
C GLU A 8 -10.00 -9.45 -13.81
N ARG A 9 -9.10 -8.88 -14.62
CA ARG A 9 -8.09 -9.66 -15.34
C ARG A 9 -7.13 -10.38 -14.41
N ALA A 10 -6.71 -9.73 -13.31
CA ALA A 10 -5.82 -10.33 -12.34
C ALA A 10 -6.50 -11.48 -11.58
N VAL A 11 -7.75 -11.28 -11.15
CA VAL A 11 -8.54 -12.33 -10.48
C VAL A 11 -8.70 -13.54 -11.39
N ILE A 12 -9.11 -13.33 -12.65
CA ILE A 12 -9.30 -14.42 -13.62
C ILE A 12 -7.96 -15.16 -13.89
N ALA A 13 -6.86 -14.43 -14.05
CA ALA A 13 -5.56 -15.04 -14.31
C ALA A 13 -5.11 -15.90 -13.12
N VAL A 14 -5.19 -15.39 -11.88
CA VAL A 14 -4.81 -16.17 -10.69
C VAL A 14 -5.75 -17.34 -10.46
N TRP A 15 -7.04 -17.18 -10.74
CA TRP A 15 -7.99 -18.29 -10.64
C TRP A 15 -7.65 -19.44 -11.60
N ASN A 16 -7.29 -19.12 -12.84
CA ASN A 16 -7.02 -20.12 -13.87
C ASN A 16 -5.62 -20.73 -13.76
N ASP A 17 -4.61 -19.90 -13.50
CA ASP A 17 -3.20 -20.27 -13.63
C ASP A 17 -2.48 -20.35 -12.28
N GLY A 18 -3.12 -19.92 -11.17
CA GLY A 18 -2.54 -19.95 -9.83
C GLY A 18 -2.39 -21.37 -9.28
N LEU A 19 -1.36 -21.55 -8.46
CA LEU A 19 -1.11 -22.82 -7.77
C LEU A 19 -2.04 -22.98 -6.58
N ASP A 20 -2.50 -24.21 -6.35
CA ASP A 20 -3.24 -24.53 -5.13
C ASP A 20 -2.28 -24.60 -3.95
N ILE A 21 -2.48 -23.75 -2.96
CA ILE A 21 -1.68 -23.72 -1.73
C ILE A 21 -2.58 -23.77 -0.50
N LYS A 22 -2.01 -24.25 0.62
CA LYS A 22 -2.56 -24.03 1.96
C LYS A 22 -1.94 -22.78 2.58
N THR A 23 -2.76 -22.03 3.30
CA THR A 23 -2.34 -20.86 4.04
C THR A 23 -2.46 -21.08 5.55
N GLN A 24 -1.82 -20.24 6.34
CA GLN A 24 -1.95 -20.27 7.80
C GLN A 24 -3.34 -19.88 8.30
N TYR A 25 -4.19 -19.35 7.44
CA TYR A 25 -5.54 -18.92 7.77
C TYR A 25 -6.60 -19.98 7.45
N ASP A 26 -6.22 -21.03 6.71
CA ASP A 26 -7.15 -22.08 6.28
C ASP A 26 -7.55 -22.99 7.44
N LYS A 27 -8.82 -23.30 7.54
CA LYS A 27 -9.34 -24.39 8.38
C LYS A 27 -9.07 -25.73 7.72
N ALA A 28 -9.23 -26.81 8.48
CA ALA A 28 -8.91 -28.17 8.01
C ALA A 28 -9.68 -28.55 6.73
N ASP A 29 -10.93 -28.12 6.62
CA ASP A 29 -11.84 -28.47 5.51
C ASP A 29 -11.98 -27.37 4.46
N ASP A 30 -11.24 -26.26 4.59
CA ASP A 30 -11.29 -25.19 3.59
C ASP A 30 -10.64 -25.66 2.27
N PRO A 31 -11.20 -25.27 1.11
CA PRO A 31 -10.54 -25.51 -0.17
C PRO A 31 -9.20 -24.76 -0.22
N PRO A 32 -8.22 -25.24 -1.00
CA PRO A 32 -6.95 -24.55 -1.14
C PRO A 32 -7.14 -23.16 -1.76
N SER A 33 -6.32 -22.23 -1.34
CA SER A 33 -6.23 -20.90 -1.95
C SER A 33 -5.47 -20.97 -3.27
N LYS A 34 -5.82 -20.10 -4.23
CA LYS A 34 -5.02 -19.90 -5.45
C LYS A 34 -3.92 -18.84 -5.18
N ASP A 35 -2.68 -19.19 -5.47
CA ASP A 35 -1.52 -18.30 -5.30
C ASP A 35 -0.75 -18.09 -6.60
N ALA A 36 -0.34 -16.86 -6.85
CA ALA A 36 0.54 -16.51 -7.96
C ALA A 36 1.31 -15.22 -7.68
N THR A 37 2.56 -15.16 -8.14
CA THR A 37 3.29 -13.89 -8.21
C THR A 37 2.84 -13.15 -9.46
N VAL A 38 2.29 -11.94 -9.29
CA VAL A 38 1.75 -11.14 -10.40
C VAL A 38 2.31 -9.73 -10.39
N MET A 39 2.45 -9.15 -11.59
CA MET A 39 2.68 -7.73 -11.77
C MET A 39 1.46 -7.11 -12.45
N ILE A 40 0.81 -6.18 -11.76
CA ILE A 40 -0.41 -5.53 -12.25
C ILE A 40 -0.12 -4.07 -12.56
N THR A 41 -0.40 -3.65 -13.79
CA THR A 41 -0.26 -2.25 -14.22
C THR A 41 -1.65 -1.65 -14.45
N VAL A 42 -1.94 -0.56 -13.72
CA VAL A 42 -3.11 0.28 -13.92
C VAL A 42 -2.67 1.56 -14.62
N GLU A 43 -3.07 1.75 -15.86
CA GLU A 43 -2.60 2.87 -16.70
C GLU A 43 -3.44 4.13 -16.48
N ASN A 44 -4.74 3.96 -16.27
CA ASN A 44 -5.71 5.03 -16.13
C ASN A 44 -6.58 4.84 -14.89
N PRO A 45 -6.03 5.05 -13.67
CA PRO A 45 -6.69 4.69 -12.41
C PRO A 45 -7.94 5.53 -12.11
N PHE A 46 -8.10 6.67 -12.77
CA PHE A 46 -9.23 7.59 -12.59
C PHE A 46 -10.30 7.53 -13.69
N ASN A 47 -10.14 6.61 -14.67
CA ASN A 47 -11.21 6.39 -15.65
C ASN A 47 -12.44 5.79 -14.96
N GLU A 48 -13.60 6.37 -15.30
CA GLU A 48 -14.88 5.85 -14.84
C GLU A 48 -15.38 4.66 -15.70
N PRO A 49 -16.12 3.73 -15.12
CA PRO A 49 -16.36 3.62 -13.67
C PRO A 49 -15.12 3.18 -12.91
N ARG A 50 -14.82 3.82 -11.77
CA ARG A 50 -13.68 3.42 -10.91
C ARG A 50 -13.95 2.15 -10.10
N ILE A 51 -15.22 1.75 -9.96
CA ILE A 51 -15.63 0.60 -9.17
C ILE A 51 -16.20 -0.47 -10.10
N HIS A 52 -15.74 -1.71 -9.91
CA HIS A 52 -16.25 -2.84 -10.67
C HIS A 52 -17.60 -3.28 -10.11
N LYS A 53 -18.58 -3.58 -10.99
CA LYS A 53 -19.95 -3.97 -10.59
C LYS A 53 -20.02 -5.22 -9.70
N ASN A 54 -19.03 -6.11 -9.81
CA ASN A 54 -18.93 -7.35 -9.03
C ASN A 54 -17.92 -7.23 -7.88
N PHE A 55 -17.41 -6.05 -7.58
CA PHE A 55 -16.56 -5.86 -6.40
C PHE A 55 -17.39 -6.16 -5.13
N PRO A 56 -16.87 -6.99 -4.19
CA PRO A 56 -17.65 -7.45 -3.03
C PRO A 56 -17.87 -6.39 -1.94
N GLY A 57 -17.42 -5.16 -2.15
CA GLY A 57 -17.63 -4.02 -1.26
C GLY A 57 -18.34 -2.86 -1.95
N GLY A 58 -18.86 -1.93 -1.14
CA GLY A 58 -19.56 -0.74 -1.64
C GLY A 58 -18.67 0.51 -1.73
N PRO A 59 -19.18 1.60 -2.34
CA PRO A 59 -18.47 2.88 -2.39
C PRO A 59 -18.12 3.43 -1.01
N GLU A 60 -18.99 3.24 -0.01
CA GLU A 60 -18.78 3.70 1.36
C GLU A 60 -17.60 2.99 2.02
N GLU A 61 -17.45 1.68 1.79
CA GLU A 61 -16.34 0.90 2.31
C GLU A 61 -15.01 1.34 1.66
N LEU A 62 -15.01 1.60 0.35
CA LEU A 62 -13.83 2.10 -0.36
C LEU A 62 -13.44 3.49 0.14
N GLU A 63 -14.39 4.38 0.37
CA GLU A 63 -14.13 5.72 0.89
C GLU A 63 -13.62 5.68 2.33
N SER A 64 -14.21 4.86 3.18
CA SER A 64 -13.73 4.66 4.57
C SER A 64 -12.29 4.15 4.58
N TYR A 65 -11.97 3.17 3.73
CA TYR A 65 -10.61 2.64 3.62
C TYR A 65 -9.63 3.67 3.03
N ARG A 66 -10.06 4.46 2.05
CA ARG A 66 -9.26 5.58 1.55
C ARG A 66 -8.90 6.57 2.66
N GLN A 67 -9.89 6.96 3.48
CA GLN A 67 -9.67 7.86 4.62
C GLN A 67 -8.76 7.23 5.68
N GLU A 68 -8.87 5.92 5.91
CA GLU A 68 -7.95 5.20 6.80
C GLU A 68 -6.51 5.34 6.32
N VAL A 69 -6.24 5.06 5.04
CA VAL A 69 -4.88 5.07 4.48
C VAL A 69 -4.30 6.47 4.29
N ILE A 70 -5.13 7.46 3.92
CA ILE A 70 -4.66 8.80 3.53
C ILE A 70 -4.81 9.83 4.65
N ASP A 71 -5.86 9.71 5.45
CA ASP A 71 -6.24 10.72 6.45
C ASP A 71 -6.09 10.19 7.90
N GLY A 72 -5.78 8.91 8.08
CA GLY A 72 -5.44 8.29 9.38
C GLY A 72 -6.61 8.23 10.36
N ILE A 73 -7.85 8.14 9.86
CA ILE A 73 -9.04 8.17 10.72
C ILE A 73 -9.07 7.06 11.78
N HIS A 74 -8.31 5.98 11.57
CA HIS A 74 -8.22 4.83 12.47
C HIS A 74 -6.89 4.72 13.24
N ASP A 75 -5.99 5.70 13.14
CA ASP A 75 -4.70 5.65 13.86
C ASP A 75 -4.88 5.56 15.39
N HIS A 76 -5.98 6.08 15.91
CA HIS A 76 -6.33 5.96 17.33
C HIS A 76 -6.68 4.53 17.78
N TRP A 77 -6.80 3.58 16.86
CA TRP A 77 -6.99 2.16 17.17
C TRP A 77 -5.67 1.42 17.45
N ILE A 78 -4.52 2.04 17.17
CA ILE A 78 -3.21 1.44 17.45
C ILE A 78 -3.00 1.39 18.97
N ASP A 79 -3.06 0.20 19.53
CA ASP A 79 -2.85 -0.05 20.95
C ASP A 79 -2.46 -1.53 21.17
N PRO A 80 -1.24 -1.93 20.78
CA PRO A 80 -0.81 -3.33 20.90
C PRO A 80 -0.73 -3.82 22.34
N ALA A 81 -0.54 -2.92 23.32
CA ALA A 81 -0.56 -3.29 24.72
C ALA A 81 -1.94 -3.74 25.21
N ALA A 82 -3.02 -3.24 24.61
CA ALA A 82 -4.39 -3.66 24.84
C ALA A 82 -4.87 -4.77 23.88
N GLY A 83 -3.97 -5.41 23.13
CA GLY A 83 -4.31 -6.45 22.15
C GLY A 83 -5.08 -5.94 20.93
N LYS A 84 -4.96 -4.65 20.63
CA LYS A 84 -5.57 -4.03 19.46
C LYS A 84 -4.58 -3.99 18.27
N TRP A 85 -4.85 -3.09 17.31
CA TRP A 85 -4.02 -2.94 16.13
C TRP A 85 -2.57 -2.59 16.49
N THR A 86 -1.63 -3.18 15.77
CA THR A 86 -0.19 -2.93 15.96
C THR A 86 0.31 -1.78 15.09
N TYR A 87 -0.38 -1.50 14.00
CA TYR A 87 -0.07 -0.42 13.06
C TYR A 87 -1.30 -0.06 12.20
N THR A 88 -1.22 1.08 11.50
CA THR A 88 -2.00 1.39 10.30
C THR A 88 -1.06 1.69 9.14
N TYR A 89 -1.53 1.59 7.89
CA TYR A 89 -0.72 2.05 6.77
C TYR A 89 -0.49 3.57 6.80
N HIS A 90 -1.46 4.34 7.32
CA HIS A 90 -1.29 5.78 7.51
C HIS A 90 -0.13 6.08 8.46
N GLU A 91 -0.12 5.52 9.65
CA GLU A 91 0.97 5.71 10.61
C GLU A 91 2.32 5.34 9.99
N ARG A 92 2.40 4.17 9.34
CA ARG A 92 3.65 3.72 8.68
C ARG A 92 4.11 4.62 7.55
N ILE A 93 3.23 5.31 6.85
CA ILE A 93 3.56 6.15 5.69
C ILE A 93 3.81 7.60 6.11
N PHE A 94 2.99 8.16 6.99
CA PHE A 94 2.99 9.59 7.35
C PHE A 94 3.65 9.91 8.70
N ALA A 95 3.83 8.90 9.56
CA ALA A 95 4.43 9.07 10.88
C ALA A 95 5.39 7.92 11.23
N TYR A 96 6.15 7.43 10.24
CA TYR A 96 7.06 6.29 10.41
C TYR A 96 8.03 6.51 11.57
N SER A 97 7.88 5.70 12.62
CA SER A 97 8.74 5.76 13.81
C SER A 97 9.62 4.52 13.86
N PRO A 98 10.90 4.62 13.49
CA PRO A 98 11.82 3.51 13.66
C PRO A 98 11.93 3.19 15.16
N ILE A 99 11.77 1.91 15.49
CA ILE A 99 11.91 1.45 16.88
C ILE A 99 13.32 1.73 17.37
N GLU A 100 13.43 2.17 18.62
CA GLU A 100 14.70 2.48 19.31
C GLU A 100 15.73 1.38 19.07
N ASP A 101 16.99 1.76 18.84
CA ASP A 101 18.10 0.81 18.75
C ASP A 101 18.32 0.12 20.12
N LEU A 102 17.66 -1.00 20.31
CA LEU A 102 17.76 -1.82 21.52
C LEU A 102 19.20 -2.33 21.79
N ARG A 103 20.10 -2.22 20.80
CA ARG A 103 21.51 -2.59 20.93
C ARG A 103 22.33 -1.60 21.75
N ASN A 104 21.82 -0.39 21.94
CA ASN A 104 22.50 0.61 22.78
C ASN A 104 21.52 1.31 23.74
N PRO A 105 21.23 0.69 24.89
CA PRO A 105 20.28 1.23 25.87
C PRO A 105 20.75 2.57 26.47
N HIS A 106 22.00 2.97 26.24
CA HIS A 106 22.53 4.26 26.72
C HIS A 106 22.33 5.41 25.71
N THR A 107 22.03 5.12 24.47
CA THR A 107 21.66 6.11 23.46
C THR A 107 20.16 6.03 23.19
N LYS A 108 19.35 6.52 24.11
CA LYS A 108 17.93 6.81 23.84
C LYS A 108 17.80 7.93 22.79
N LYS A 109 18.10 7.61 21.54
CA LYS A 109 17.73 8.47 20.43
C LYS A 109 16.26 8.24 20.13
N THR A 110 15.41 9.04 20.72
CA THR A 110 14.04 9.20 20.26
C THR A 110 14.07 9.75 18.84
N PHE A 111 13.86 8.88 17.86
CA PHE A 111 13.68 9.35 16.49
C PHE A 111 12.32 10.03 16.39
N LYS A 112 12.29 11.24 15.86
CA LYS A 112 11.00 11.87 15.52
C LYS A 112 10.34 11.04 14.42
N PRO A 113 9.01 10.87 14.46
CA PRO A 113 8.28 10.28 13.36
C PRO A 113 8.61 10.97 12.04
N VAL A 114 8.73 10.19 10.97
CA VAL A 114 9.08 10.67 9.64
C VAL A 114 7.84 10.63 8.75
N ASP A 115 7.40 11.79 8.27
CA ASP A 115 6.46 11.85 7.15
C ASP A 115 7.22 11.52 5.86
N GLN A 116 7.06 10.29 5.40
CA GLN A 116 7.73 9.80 4.20
C GLN A 116 7.12 10.38 2.93
N ILE A 117 5.84 10.80 2.96
CA ILE A 117 5.20 11.46 1.80
C ILE A 117 5.71 12.89 1.65
N GLU A 118 5.91 13.61 2.76
CA GLU A 118 6.58 14.92 2.72
C GLU A 118 7.98 14.81 2.13
N TYR A 119 8.74 13.77 2.53
CA TYR A 119 10.04 13.50 1.93
C TYR A 119 9.94 13.23 0.42
N VAL A 120 8.97 12.42 -0.02
CA VAL A 120 8.74 12.10 -1.45
C VAL A 120 8.45 13.37 -2.26
N VAL A 121 7.53 14.22 -1.76
CA VAL A 121 7.18 15.49 -2.41
C VAL A 121 8.41 16.38 -2.53
N ASN A 122 9.14 16.58 -1.43
CA ASN A 122 10.34 17.42 -1.43
C ASN A 122 11.43 16.89 -2.37
N ALA A 123 11.63 15.57 -2.43
CA ALA A 123 12.62 14.94 -3.31
C ALA A 123 12.28 15.14 -4.79
N LEU A 124 11.02 14.98 -5.17
CA LEU A 124 10.55 15.12 -6.55
C LEU A 124 10.45 16.60 -6.99
N SER A 125 10.02 17.49 -6.10
CA SER A 125 10.00 18.94 -6.37
C SER A 125 11.41 19.50 -6.57
N LYS A 126 12.38 19.03 -5.78
CA LYS A 126 13.78 19.41 -5.94
C LYS A 126 14.42 18.84 -7.19
N SER A 127 14.08 17.62 -7.56
CA SER A 127 14.62 16.92 -8.72
C SER A 127 13.61 15.90 -9.26
N GLY A 128 12.96 16.24 -10.37
CA GLY A 128 11.97 15.38 -11.02
C GLY A 128 12.53 14.03 -11.50
N TYR A 129 13.86 13.90 -11.66
CA TYR A 129 14.48 12.61 -12.04
C TYR A 129 14.85 11.76 -10.83
N SER A 130 14.54 12.18 -9.62
CA SER A 130 14.91 11.45 -8.41
C SER A 130 14.39 10.02 -8.44
N ARG A 131 15.28 9.06 -8.17
CA ARG A 131 14.95 7.64 -7.98
C ARG A 131 14.88 7.26 -6.50
N ARG A 132 15.00 8.28 -5.61
CA ARG A 132 15.03 8.11 -4.14
C ARG A 132 13.66 8.36 -3.49
N ALA A 133 12.66 8.81 -4.26
CA ALA A 133 11.33 9.14 -3.76
C ALA A 133 10.56 7.86 -3.41
N GLN A 134 10.73 7.39 -2.20
CA GLN A 134 10.10 6.15 -1.71
C GLN A 134 9.69 6.26 -0.25
N ALA A 135 8.72 5.43 0.12
CA ALA A 135 8.30 5.15 1.48
C ALA A 135 8.31 3.64 1.72
N ILE A 136 8.57 3.23 2.94
CA ILE A 136 8.51 1.83 3.38
C ILE A 136 7.55 1.70 4.55
N THR A 137 6.96 0.51 4.71
CA THR A 137 6.08 0.22 5.83
C THR A 137 6.64 -0.84 6.76
N TRP A 138 7.47 -1.75 6.22
CA TRP A 138 8.05 -2.85 6.96
C TRP A 138 9.13 -2.39 7.96
N MET A 139 9.04 -2.89 9.18
CA MET A 139 10.02 -2.69 10.25
C MET A 139 10.66 -4.03 10.64
N PRO A 140 11.87 -4.35 10.18
CA PRO A 140 12.49 -5.67 10.40
C PRO A 140 12.70 -6.07 11.86
N ASN A 141 12.73 -5.10 12.76
CA ASN A 141 12.91 -5.30 14.20
C ASN A 141 11.57 -5.37 14.98
N ALA A 142 10.44 -5.11 14.35
CA ALA A 142 9.13 -5.06 14.99
C ALA A 142 8.12 -6.04 14.38
N ASP A 143 8.07 -6.11 13.06
CA ASP A 143 7.00 -6.80 12.36
C ASP A 143 7.12 -8.34 12.34
N PRO A 144 8.33 -8.97 12.25
CA PRO A 144 8.43 -10.42 12.14
C PRO A 144 7.74 -11.23 13.25
N PRO A 145 7.71 -10.78 14.52
CA PRO A 145 7.04 -11.52 15.59
C PRO A 145 5.52 -11.26 15.68
N THR A 146 4.94 -10.38 14.84
CA THR A 146 3.50 -10.10 14.86
C THR A 146 2.73 -11.13 14.06
N ASP A 147 1.49 -11.42 14.45
CA ASP A 147 0.64 -12.39 13.75
C ASP A 147 0.21 -11.89 12.37
N ASP A 148 -0.01 -10.58 12.24
CA ASP A 148 -0.41 -9.95 10.97
C ASP A 148 0.49 -8.74 10.64
N PRO A 149 1.73 -8.98 10.20
CA PRO A 149 2.65 -7.91 9.82
C PRO A 149 2.26 -7.25 8.49
N PRO A 150 2.70 -6.02 8.22
CA PRO A 150 2.34 -5.29 7.01
C PRO A 150 2.55 -6.08 5.72
N CYS A 151 1.50 -6.18 4.90
CA CYS A 151 1.58 -6.79 3.58
C CYS A 151 2.22 -5.84 2.55
N LEU A 152 1.89 -4.55 2.61
CA LEU A 152 2.58 -3.51 1.84
C LEU A 152 3.99 -3.35 2.38
N GLN A 153 4.98 -3.38 1.50
CA GLN A 153 6.39 -3.24 1.88
C GLN A 153 6.98 -1.90 1.49
N ARG A 154 6.62 -1.41 0.29
CA ARG A 154 7.26 -0.26 -0.30
C ARG A 154 6.32 0.46 -1.27
N LEU A 155 6.42 1.80 -1.25
CA LEU A 155 5.88 2.70 -2.27
C LEU A 155 7.07 3.41 -2.94
N TRP A 156 7.11 3.42 -4.27
CA TRP A 156 8.17 4.09 -5.01
C TRP A 156 7.57 4.98 -6.10
N PHE A 157 7.79 6.27 -5.95
CA PHE A 157 7.26 7.29 -6.84
C PHE A 157 8.30 7.68 -7.88
N ARG A 158 7.85 7.84 -9.11
CA ARG A 158 8.67 8.28 -10.23
C ARG A 158 7.92 9.27 -11.11
N LEU A 159 8.50 10.45 -11.29
CA LEU A 159 8.05 11.35 -12.34
C LEU A 159 8.67 10.90 -13.66
N VAL A 160 7.82 10.69 -14.66
CA VAL A 160 8.21 10.31 -16.01
C VAL A 160 7.71 11.37 -16.98
N THR A 161 8.46 11.59 -18.07
CA THR A 161 8.07 12.51 -19.15
C THR A 161 8.04 11.72 -20.44
N ASP A 162 6.94 11.77 -21.15
CA ASP A 162 6.81 11.12 -22.46
C ASP A 162 7.55 11.91 -23.56
N ALA A 163 7.60 11.34 -24.77
CA ALA A 163 8.25 11.97 -25.91
C ALA A 163 7.59 13.31 -26.35
N LYS A 164 6.37 13.58 -25.90
CA LYS A 164 5.65 14.82 -26.17
C LYS A 164 5.81 15.87 -25.07
N GLY A 165 6.56 15.55 -24.01
CA GLY A 165 6.77 16.44 -22.87
C GLY A 165 5.70 16.35 -21.77
N ASN A 166 4.70 15.46 -21.90
CA ASN A 166 3.70 15.28 -20.86
C ASN A 166 4.33 14.57 -19.65
N LYS A 167 4.06 15.08 -18.46
CA LYS A 167 4.53 14.52 -17.21
C LYS A 167 3.47 13.62 -16.58
N ALA A 168 3.91 12.50 -16.04
CA ALA A 168 3.07 11.60 -15.24
C ALA A 168 3.84 11.13 -14.00
N LEU A 169 3.14 11.01 -12.89
CA LEU A 169 3.69 10.41 -11.67
C LEU A 169 3.32 8.93 -11.64
N ASN A 170 4.30 8.06 -11.70
CA ASN A 170 4.11 6.63 -11.50
C ASN A 170 4.29 6.28 -10.03
N LEU A 171 3.39 5.45 -9.51
CA LEU A 171 3.51 4.81 -8.19
C LEU A 171 3.66 3.29 -8.38
N ASN A 172 4.78 2.76 -7.90
CA ASN A 172 5.03 1.33 -7.84
C ASN A 172 4.92 0.88 -6.38
N THR A 173 4.17 -0.17 -6.14
CA THR A 173 3.99 -0.75 -4.81
C THR A 173 4.47 -2.20 -4.80
N HIS A 174 5.15 -2.60 -3.73
CA HIS A 174 5.58 -3.97 -3.51
C HIS A 174 4.87 -4.56 -2.30
N TRP A 175 4.37 -5.78 -2.44
CA TRP A 175 3.58 -6.49 -1.45
C TRP A 175 4.15 -7.89 -1.24
N ARG A 176 4.28 -8.32 0.02
CA ARG A 176 4.70 -9.70 0.35
C ARG A 176 3.58 -10.72 0.15
N SER A 177 2.35 -10.27 0.30
CA SER A 177 1.12 -11.06 0.15
C SER A 177 -0.05 -10.11 -0.04
N ARG A 178 -1.11 -10.57 -0.70
CA ARG A 178 -2.30 -9.75 -0.90
C ARG A 178 -3.52 -10.62 -1.25
N ASP A 179 -4.59 -10.49 -0.51
CA ASP A 179 -5.90 -10.92 -0.99
C ASP A 179 -6.25 -10.14 -2.26
N LEU A 180 -6.33 -10.87 -3.38
CA LEU A 180 -6.58 -10.27 -4.69
C LEU A 180 -8.05 -9.93 -4.89
N TYR A 181 -8.96 -10.66 -4.25
CA TYR A 181 -10.39 -10.54 -4.50
C TYR A 181 -10.99 -9.27 -3.90
N LYS A 182 -10.65 -8.95 -2.64
CA LYS A 182 -11.18 -7.77 -1.95
C LYS A 182 -10.08 -6.75 -1.66
N ALA A 183 -9.06 -7.13 -0.90
CA ALA A 183 -8.08 -6.18 -0.39
C ALA A 183 -7.27 -5.49 -1.49
N TRP A 184 -6.94 -6.16 -2.60
CA TRP A 184 -6.22 -5.52 -3.70
C TRP A 184 -6.98 -4.31 -4.25
N PHE A 185 -8.29 -4.45 -4.46
CA PHE A 185 -9.10 -3.37 -5.03
C PHE A 185 -9.14 -2.17 -4.09
N MET A 186 -9.37 -2.40 -2.79
CA MET A 186 -9.39 -1.37 -1.76
C MET A 186 -8.05 -0.64 -1.67
N ASN A 187 -6.95 -1.41 -1.63
CA ASN A 187 -5.60 -0.85 -1.59
C ASN A 187 -5.29 -0.01 -2.85
N ALA A 188 -5.61 -0.52 -4.03
CA ALA A 188 -5.36 0.17 -5.29
C ALA A 188 -6.19 1.46 -5.41
N TYR A 189 -7.45 1.43 -4.96
CA TYR A 189 -8.32 2.59 -4.89
C TYR A 189 -7.72 3.69 -4.00
N ALA A 190 -7.34 3.36 -2.77
CA ALA A 190 -6.74 4.31 -1.84
C ALA A 190 -5.36 4.82 -2.31
N LEU A 191 -4.48 3.92 -2.78
CA LEU A 191 -3.12 4.30 -3.17
C LEU A 191 -3.06 5.09 -4.47
N THR A 192 -4.02 4.94 -5.39
CA THR A 192 -4.11 5.82 -6.56
C THR A 192 -4.55 7.23 -6.16
N ASP A 193 -5.41 7.40 -5.15
CA ASP A 193 -5.73 8.71 -4.59
C ASP A 193 -4.53 9.33 -3.85
N LEU A 194 -3.73 8.53 -3.13
CA LEU A 194 -2.45 9.00 -2.58
C LEU A 194 -1.49 9.45 -3.70
N GLN A 195 -1.39 8.68 -4.79
CA GLN A 195 -0.60 9.05 -5.97
C GLN A 195 -1.03 10.39 -6.53
N LYS A 196 -2.34 10.63 -6.67
CA LYS A 196 -2.89 11.91 -7.12
C LYS A 196 -2.53 13.04 -6.14
N LYS A 197 -2.73 12.84 -4.83
CA LYS A 197 -2.38 13.82 -3.78
C LYS A 197 -0.89 14.23 -3.84
N VAL A 198 0.01 13.27 -4.12
CA VAL A 198 1.43 13.57 -4.34
C VAL A 198 1.65 14.32 -5.64
N ALA A 199 1.01 13.91 -6.75
CA ALA A 199 1.14 14.59 -8.04
C ALA A 199 0.71 16.06 -7.96
N ASP A 200 -0.42 16.34 -7.31
CA ASP A 200 -0.96 17.70 -7.14
C ASP A 200 -0.01 18.61 -6.31
N ARG A 201 0.87 18.03 -5.47
CA ARG A 201 1.83 18.77 -4.64
C ARG A 201 3.17 19.04 -5.30
N ILE A 202 3.53 18.30 -6.34
CA ILE A 202 4.81 18.43 -7.06
C ILE A 202 4.69 19.16 -8.40
N SER A 203 3.47 19.51 -8.80
CA SER A 203 3.14 20.22 -10.07
C SER A 203 3.45 21.70 -10.03
#